data_524c74b5a5811d557732f40256773051
#
_entry.id   524c74b5a5811d557732f40256773051
#
_cell.length_a   1.000
_cell.length_b   1.000
_cell.length_c   1.000
_cell.angle_alpha   90.00
_cell.angle_beta   90.00
_cell.angle_gamma   90.00
#
_symmetry.space_group_name_H-M   'P 1'
#
loop_
_entity.id
_entity.type
_entity.pdbx_description
1 polymer ?
#
loop_
_entity_poly.entity_id
_entity_poly.type
_entity_poly.pdbx_seq_one_letter_code
_entity_poly.pdbx_strand_id
1 'polypeptide(L)'
;MQLGEHRGVIFDLDGTLVDSQLDFGLLCQRLGWPAGTPILEHLATVRDQREYQRALGIIEQFELEGAAAAQWMPGAADLLALLQQQQIPTAILTRNMRSATWHCLERLGIAVDIVLTREDAPAKPDPAGLLQIASAWQLPPAELIFIGDFHFDLATARAAGMPGCLYLNDQNGHYRTQADFVLAHFADLRLCYQQRLHLVG
;
A
#
# COMPACT_ATOMS: atom_id res chain seq x y z
N MET A 1 4.39 21.59 -0.10
CA MET A 1 4.59 20.79 1.13
C MET A 1 5.83 19.94 0.93
N GLN A 2 6.69 19.82 1.91
CA GLN A 2 7.88 18.96 1.84
C GLN A 2 7.57 17.58 2.41
N LEU A 3 8.42 16.59 2.10
CA LEU A 3 8.29 15.26 2.70
C LEU A 3 8.42 15.38 4.24
N GLY A 4 7.49 14.78 4.98
CA GLY A 4 7.42 14.88 6.45
C GLY A 4 6.55 16.02 6.99
N GLU A 5 6.00 16.89 6.14
CA GLU A 5 5.07 17.95 6.57
C GLU A 5 3.59 17.52 6.55
N HIS A 6 3.31 16.35 5.98
CA HIS A 6 1.94 15.85 5.83
C HIS A 6 1.31 15.52 7.19
N ARG A 7 0.00 15.73 7.28
CA ARG A 7 -0.78 15.56 8.51
C ARG A 7 -1.27 14.15 8.74
N GLY A 8 -1.19 13.30 7.73
CA GLY A 8 -1.51 11.88 7.82
C GLY A 8 -0.77 11.11 6.73
N VAL A 9 -0.45 9.85 7.02
CA VAL A 9 0.33 8.99 6.12
C VAL A 9 -0.45 7.72 5.83
N ILE A 10 -0.67 7.47 4.55
CA ILE A 10 -1.34 6.27 4.06
C ILE A 10 -0.29 5.43 3.35
N PHE A 11 -0.30 4.14 3.58
CA PHE A 11 0.64 3.19 3.00
C PHE A 11 -0.07 2.15 2.14
N ASP A 12 0.56 1.72 1.07
CA ASP A 12 0.33 0.39 0.56
C ASP A 12 0.96 -0.65 1.50
N LEU A 13 0.59 -1.92 1.36
CA LEU A 13 1.08 -2.98 2.25
C LEU A 13 2.27 -3.72 1.62
N ASP A 14 2.03 -4.52 0.57
CA ASP A 14 3.05 -5.38 -0.04
C ASP A 14 4.04 -4.61 -0.90
N GLY A 15 5.33 -4.85 -0.71
CA GLY A 15 6.39 -4.09 -1.39
C GLY A 15 6.62 -2.70 -0.79
N THR A 16 5.80 -2.30 0.19
CA THR A 16 5.89 -0.98 0.85
C THR A 16 6.13 -1.13 2.35
N LEU A 17 5.12 -1.44 3.17
CA LEU A 17 5.32 -1.68 4.61
C LEU A 17 5.94 -3.04 4.90
N VAL A 18 5.62 -4.04 4.08
CA VAL A 18 6.08 -5.41 4.23
C VAL A 18 6.65 -5.97 2.93
N ASP A 19 7.64 -6.83 3.06
CA ASP A 19 8.10 -7.74 2.01
C ASP A 19 7.36 -9.08 2.19
N SER A 20 6.33 -9.29 1.40
CA SER A 20 5.55 -10.53 1.37
C SER A 20 6.10 -11.56 0.39
N GLN A 21 7.18 -11.25 -0.31
CA GLN A 21 7.84 -12.11 -1.31
C GLN A 21 6.88 -12.63 -2.39
N LEU A 22 5.85 -11.87 -2.73
CA LEU A 22 4.85 -12.25 -3.72
C LEU A 22 5.44 -12.21 -5.13
N ASP A 23 5.62 -13.38 -5.72
CA ASP A 23 6.03 -13.54 -7.13
C ASP A 23 4.78 -13.59 -8.03
N PHE A 24 4.37 -12.43 -8.57
CA PHE A 24 3.23 -12.36 -9.48
C PHE A 24 3.45 -13.11 -10.81
N GLY A 25 4.68 -13.36 -11.22
CA GLY A 25 5.00 -14.22 -12.36
C GLY A 25 4.62 -15.66 -12.07
N LEU A 26 4.96 -16.16 -10.87
CA LEU A 26 4.54 -17.47 -10.39
C LEU A 26 3.01 -17.56 -10.25
N LEU A 27 2.36 -16.50 -9.77
CA LEU A 27 0.90 -16.45 -9.69
C LEU A 27 0.26 -16.58 -11.08
N CYS A 28 0.75 -15.84 -12.08
CA CYS A 28 0.29 -15.98 -13.45
C CYS A 28 0.44 -17.43 -13.98
N GLN A 29 1.56 -18.10 -13.66
CA GLN A 29 1.76 -19.52 -14.03
C GLN A 29 0.74 -20.44 -13.35
N ARG A 30 0.49 -20.28 -12.05
CA ARG A 30 -0.51 -21.07 -11.29
C ARG A 30 -1.93 -20.89 -11.86
N LEU A 31 -2.24 -19.68 -12.33
CA LEU A 31 -3.52 -19.34 -12.95
C LEU A 31 -3.63 -19.84 -14.40
N GLY A 32 -2.51 -20.09 -15.08
CA GLY A 32 -2.46 -20.37 -16.52
C GLY A 32 -2.64 -19.10 -17.37
N TRP A 33 -2.30 -17.93 -16.82
CA TRP A 33 -2.41 -16.64 -17.49
C TRP A 33 -1.06 -16.17 -18.03
N PRO A 34 -1.03 -15.31 -19.07
CA PRO A 34 0.20 -14.71 -19.56
C PRO A 34 0.96 -13.95 -18.47
N ALA A 35 2.30 -13.98 -18.53
CA ALA A 35 3.12 -13.19 -17.62
C ALA A 35 2.78 -11.68 -17.71
N GLY A 36 2.73 -11.00 -16.57
CA GLY A 36 2.37 -9.58 -16.48
C GLY A 36 0.88 -9.27 -16.60
N THR A 37 0.01 -10.30 -16.60
CA THR A 37 -1.44 -10.10 -16.58
C THR A 37 -1.84 -9.34 -15.31
N PRO A 38 -2.60 -8.23 -15.39
CA PRO A 38 -3.18 -7.57 -14.23
C PRO A 38 -4.22 -8.49 -13.58
N ILE A 39 -3.89 -9.02 -12.39
CA ILE A 39 -4.59 -10.15 -11.78
C ILE A 39 -6.08 -9.87 -11.52
N LEU A 40 -6.42 -8.81 -10.79
CA LEU A 40 -7.81 -8.53 -10.41
C LEU A 40 -8.64 -8.07 -11.61
N GLU A 41 -8.05 -7.28 -12.50
CA GLU A 41 -8.67 -6.81 -13.73
C GLU A 41 -9.00 -7.99 -14.64
N HIS A 42 -8.07 -8.94 -14.80
CA HIS A 42 -8.31 -10.13 -15.61
C HIS A 42 -9.36 -11.05 -14.98
N LEU A 43 -9.27 -11.26 -13.65
CA LEU A 43 -10.27 -12.04 -12.92
C LEU A 43 -11.68 -11.50 -13.16
N ALA A 44 -11.87 -10.18 -13.18
CA ALA A 44 -13.16 -9.55 -13.43
C ALA A 44 -13.72 -9.82 -14.86
N THR A 45 -12.88 -10.25 -15.80
CA THR A 45 -13.31 -10.60 -17.17
C THR A 45 -13.72 -12.07 -17.31
N VAL A 46 -13.37 -12.94 -16.35
CA VAL A 46 -13.67 -14.37 -16.38
C VAL A 46 -15.19 -14.58 -16.26
N ARG A 47 -15.81 -15.15 -17.28
CA ARG A 47 -17.28 -15.35 -17.37
C ARG A 47 -17.72 -16.73 -16.87
N ASP A 48 -16.88 -17.74 -17.05
CA ASP A 48 -17.16 -19.08 -16.53
C ASP A 48 -17.05 -19.11 -15.01
N GLN A 49 -18.12 -19.46 -14.33
CA GLN A 49 -18.21 -19.43 -12.87
C GLN A 49 -17.25 -20.44 -12.21
N ARG A 50 -16.99 -21.57 -12.83
CA ARG A 50 -16.06 -22.58 -12.26
C ARG A 50 -14.62 -22.10 -12.38
N GLU A 51 -14.28 -21.52 -13.54
CA GLU A 51 -12.96 -20.94 -13.76
C GLU A 51 -12.73 -19.75 -12.85
N TYR A 52 -13.72 -18.86 -12.69
CA TYR A 52 -13.67 -17.74 -11.75
C TYR A 52 -13.37 -18.21 -10.32
N GLN A 53 -14.13 -19.19 -9.80
CA GLN A 53 -13.93 -19.70 -8.45
C GLN A 53 -12.57 -20.39 -8.29
N ARG A 54 -12.11 -21.13 -9.31
CA ARG A 54 -10.77 -21.72 -9.31
C ARG A 54 -9.68 -20.66 -9.25
N ALA A 55 -9.77 -19.63 -10.09
CA ALA A 55 -8.79 -18.55 -10.14
C ALA A 55 -8.79 -17.75 -8.83
N LEU A 56 -9.97 -17.42 -8.31
CA LEU A 56 -10.11 -16.72 -7.03
C LEU A 56 -9.44 -17.51 -5.91
N GLY A 57 -9.69 -18.81 -5.78
CA GLY A 57 -9.08 -19.66 -4.73
C GLY A 57 -7.55 -19.71 -4.83
N ILE A 58 -6.98 -19.71 -6.06
CA ILE A 58 -5.53 -19.66 -6.26
C ILE A 58 -4.97 -18.31 -5.80
N ILE A 59 -5.64 -17.19 -6.11
CA ILE A 59 -5.23 -15.84 -5.71
C ILE A 59 -5.28 -15.71 -4.17
N GLU A 60 -6.38 -16.15 -3.56
CA GLU A 60 -6.54 -16.12 -2.10
C GLU A 60 -5.48 -16.94 -1.38
N GLN A 61 -5.20 -18.15 -1.87
CA GLN A 61 -4.15 -19.00 -1.31
C GLN A 61 -2.76 -18.33 -1.45
N PHE A 62 -2.48 -17.72 -2.60
CA PHE A 62 -1.22 -17.02 -2.84
C PHE A 62 -1.04 -15.82 -1.90
N GLU A 63 -2.08 -15.03 -1.68
CA GLU A 63 -2.04 -13.90 -0.74
C GLU A 63 -1.85 -14.36 0.72
N LEU A 64 -2.48 -15.48 1.13
CA LEU A 64 -2.25 -16.08 2.45
C LEU A 64 -0.82 -16.60 2.63
N GLU A 65 -0.26 -17.25 1.60
CA GLU A 65 1.15 -17.68 1.59
C GLU A 65 2.09 -16.48 1.79
N GLY A 66 1.85 -15.40 1.05
CA GLY A 66 2.60 -14.15 1.19
C GLY A 66 2.44 -13.51 2.58
N ALA A 67 1.24 -13.44 3.11
CA ALA A 67 0.97 -12.90 4.45
C ALA A 67 1.69 -13.70 5.55
N ALA A 68 1.74 -15.04 5.41
CA ALA A 68 2.44 -15.91 6.35
C ALA A 68 3.97 -15.75 6.27
N ALA A 69 4.53 -15.45 5.11
CA ALA A 69 5.96 -15.25 4.89
C ALA A 69 6.42 -13.80 5.12
N ALA A 70 5.50 -12.83 5.11
CA ALA A 70 5.79 -11.40 5.12
C ALA A 70 6.76 -10.99 6.25
N GLN A 71 7.62 -10.05 5.96
CA GLN A 71 8.55 -9.43 6.90
C GLN A 71 8.40 -7.90 6.80
N TRP A 72 8.81 -7.20 7.85
CA TRP A 72 8.86 -5.75 7.80
C TRP A 72 9.85 -5.26 6.74
N MET A 73 9.44 -4.26 5.96
CA MET A 73 10.41 -3.48 5.21
C MET A 73 11.37 -2.72 6.15
N PRO A 74 12.64 -2.55 5.77
CA PRO A 74 13.63 -1.89 6.61
C PRO A 74 13.18 -0.51 7.08
N GLY A 75 13.11 -0.32 8.41
CA GLY A 75 12.74 0.95 9.05
C GLY A 75 11.23 1.26 9.08
N ALA A 76 10.36 0.42 8.51
CA ALA A 76 8.91 0.65 8.49
C ALA A 76 8.31 0.62 9.90
N ALA A 77 8.70 -0.36 10.72
CA ALA A 77 8.23 -0.46 12.12
C ALA A 77 8.63 0.76 12.95
N ASP A 78 9.87 1.22 12.82
CA ASP A 78 10.37 2.41 13.52
C ASP A 78 9.65 3.70 13.08
N LEU A 79 9.32 3.80 11.79
CA LEU A 79 8.56 4.94 11.27
C LEU A 79 7.14 4.93 11.84
N LEU A 80 6.42 3.80 11.80
CA LEU A 80 5.07 3.71 12.35
C LEU A 80 5.04 4.04 13.84
N ALA A 81 6.00 3.54 14.62
CA ALA A 81 6.12 3.85 16.03
C ALA A 81 6.33 5.37 16.28
N LEU A 82 7.14 6.03 15.45
CA LEU A 82 7.33 7.48 15.53
C LEU A 82 6.06 8.25 15.19
N LEU A 83 5.39 7.89 14.08
CA LEU A 83 4.14 8.53 13.66
C LEU A 83 3.07 8.42 14.74
N GLN A 84 2.93 7.23 15.35
CA GLN A 84 2.01 7.00 16.47
C GLN A 84 2.38 7.86 17.69
N GLN A 85 3.67 7.95 18.06
CA GLN A 85 4.14 8.80 19.15
C GLN A 85 3.83 10.28 18.90
N GLN A 86 3.88 10.72 17.65
CA GLN A 86 3.57 12.09 17.24
C GLN A 86 2.07 12.32 16.98
N GLN A 87 1.24 11.33 17.19
CA GLN A 87 -0.21 11.37 16.92
C GLN A 87 -0.53 11.73 15.46
N ILE A 88 0.33 11.33 14.53
CA ILE A 88 0.08 11.46 13.09
C ILE A 88 -0.72 10.24 12.66
N PRO A 89 -1.95 10.41 12.15
CA PRO A 89 -2.78 9.30 11.76
C PRO A 89 -2.15 8.50 10.60
N THR A 90 -2.30 7.19 10.69
CA THR A 90 -1.76 6.24 9.73
C THR A 90 -2.83 5.29 9.20
N ALA A 91 -2.77 4.95 7.93
CA ALA A 91 -3.69 4.00 7.32
C ALA A 91 -2.98 3.07 6.33
N ILE A 92 -3.64 1.98 6.01
CA ILE A 92 -3.26 1.06 4.93
C ILE A 92 -4.39 1.03 3.90
N LEU A 93 -4.03 1.14 2.61
CA LEU A 93 -4.89 0.87 1.47
C LEU A 93 -4.22 -0.19 0.59
N THR A 94 -4.74 -1.42 0.60
CA THR A 94 -4.17 -2.56 -0.12
C THR A 94 -5.14 -3.16 -1.14
N ARG A 95 -4.59 -3.84 -2.15
CA ARG A 95 -5.35 -4.66 -3.12
C ARG A 95 -5.56 -6.10 -2.63
N ASN A 96 -4.98 -6.47 -1.50
CA ASN A 96 -5.13 -7.80 -0.92
C ASN A 96 -6.54 -8.01 -0.34
N MET A 97 -6.90 -9.28 -0.19
CA MET A 97 -8.11 -9.65 0.55
C MET A 97 -7.94 -9.37 2.05
N ARG A 98 -9.08 -9.17 2.70
CA ARG A 98 -9.15 -8.84 4.13
C ARG A 98 -8.46 -9.88 5.01
N SER A 99 -8.73 -11.16 4.82
CA SER A 99 -8.18 -12.21 5.65
C SER A 99 -6.65 -12.30 5.58
N ALA A 100 -6.05 -12.19 4.39
CA ALA A 100 -4.59 -12.16 4.24
C ALA A 100 -4.00 -10.89 4.86
N THR A 101 -4.63 -9.74 4.64
CA THR A 101 -4.23 -8.47 5.24
C THR A 101 -4.18 -8.58 6.76
N TRP A 102 -5.28 -8.97 7.41
CA TRP A 102 -5.32 -9.10 8.87
C TRP A 102 -4.35 -10.13 9.41
N HIS A 103 -4.19 -11.28 8.73
CA HIS A 103 -3.19 -12.27 9.12
C HIS A 103 -1.76 -11.68 9.14
N CYS A 104 -1.41 -10.90 8.11
CA CYS A 104 -0.13 -10.20 8.05
C CYS A 104 0.03 -9.18 9.19
N LEU A 105 -0.99 -8.32 9.41
CA LEU A 105 -0.96 -7.26 10.43
C LEU A 105 -0.82 -7.85 11.85
N GLU A 106 -1.61 -8.86 12.18
CA GLU A 106 -1.56 -9.53 13.48
C GLU A 106 -0.20 -10.19 13.72
N ARG A 107 0.31 -10.92 12.73
CA ARG A 107 1.59 -11.63 12.85
C ARG A 107 2.78 -10.70 13.05
N LEU A 108 2.78 -9.54 12.39
CA LEU A 108 3.85 -8.55 12.49
C LEU A 108 3.60 -7.49 13.57
N GLY A 109 2.42 -7.46 14.19
CA GLY A 109 2.07 -6.44 15.17
C GLY A 109 1.92 -5.04 14.55
N ILE A 110 1.45 -4.96 13.30
CA ILE A 110 1.22 -3.69 12.60
C ILE A 110 -0.05 -3.04 13.16
N ALA A 111 0.09 -1.85 13.73
CA ALA A 111 -1.03 -1.06 14.26
C ALA A 111 -1.14 0.25 13.48
N VAL A 112 -2.29 0.47 12.84
CA VAL A 112 -2.67 1.70 12.12
C VAL A 112 -4.14 2.02 12.40
N ASP A 113 -4.55 3.27 12.19
CA ASP A 113 -5.91 3.71 12.55
C ASP A 113 -6.99 3.17 11.61
N ILE A 114 -6.66 3.04 10.32
CA ILE A 114 -7.60 2.58 9.28
C ILE A 114 -6.90 1.57 8.38
N VAL A 115 -7.61 0.48 8.06
CA VAL A 115 -7.18 -0.50 7.07
C VAL A 115 -8.31 -0.70 6.06
N LEU A 116 -8.03 -0.44 4.79
CA LEU A 116 -8.95 -0.70 3.68
C LEU A 116 -8.33 -1.74 2.74
N THR A 117 -9.10 -2.77 2.48
CA THR A 117 -8.79 -3.89 1.58
C THR A 117 -9.64 -3.79 0.31
N ARG A 118 -9.46 -4.70 -0.64
CA ARG A 118 -10.29 -4.74 -1.85
C ARG A 118 -11.77 -5.05 -1.59
N GLU A 119 -12.12 -5.52 -0.39
CA GLU A 119 -13.51 -5.72 0.02
C GLU A 119 -14.14 -4.47 0.65
N ASP A 120 -13.35 -3.45 1.02
CA ASP A 120 -13.81 -2.24 1.70
C ASP A 120 -13.99 -1.07 0.74
N ALA A 121 -13.21 -1.04 -0.35
CA ALA A 121 -13.24 0.00 -1.38
C ALA A 121 -12.86 -0.58 -2.74
N PRO A 122 -13.25 0.08 -3.86
CA PRO A 122 -12.75 -0.26 -5.18
C PRO A 122 -11.22 -0.32 -5.20
N ALA A 123 -10.69 -1.34 -5.90
CA ALA A 123 -9.24 -1.55 -5.95
C ALA A 123 -8.53 -0.39 -6.65
N LYS A 124 -7.31 -0.08 -6.20
CA LYS A 124 -6.41 0.85 -6.88
C LYS A 124 -6.29 0.48 -8.37
N PRO A 125 -6.38 1.44 -9.33
CA PRO A 125 -6.15 2.88 -9.15
C PRO A 125 -7.42 3.73 -8.87
N ASP A 126 -8.54 3.17 -8.41
CA ASP A 126 -9.71 3.96 -8.03
C ASP A 126 -9.38 4.79 -6.77
N PRO A 127 -9.68 6.11 -6.74
CA PRO A 127 -9.35 7.00 -5.62
C PRO A 127 -10.26 6.82 -4.40
N ALA A 128 -11.35 6.09 -4.49
CA ALA A 128 -12.39 6.03 -3.46
C ALA A 128 -11.84 5.64 -2.08
N GLY A 129 -10.91 4.67 -2.01
CA GLY A 129 -10.30 4.27 -0.74
C GLY A 129 -9.51 5.39 -0.08
N LEU A 130 -8.70 6.15 -0.82
CA LEU A 130 -7.96 7.30 -0.29
C LEU A 130 -8.90 8.43 0.16
N LEU A 131 -9.95 8.70 -0.61
CA LEU A 131 -10.94 9.72 -0.28
C LEU A 131 -11.76 9.33 0.96
N GLN A 132 -12.06 8.05 1.14
CA GLN A 132 -12.71 7.53 2.34
C GLN A 132 -11.85 7.74 3.59
N ILE A 133 -10.54 7.46 3.52
CA ILE A 133 -9.58 7.69 4.61
C ILE A 133 -9.49 9.19 4.92
N ALA A 134 -9.32 10.04 3.90
CA ALA A 134 -9.26 11.49 4.07
C ALA A 134 -10.52 12.05 4.75
N SER A 135 -11.70 11.55 4.34
CA SER A 135 -12.99 11.91 4.94
C SER A 135 -13.08 11.47 6.41
N ALA A 136 -12.65 10.24 6.74
CA ALA A 136 -12.67 9.72 8.11
C ALA A 136 -11.77 10.55 9.04
N TRP A 137 -10.63 11.02 8.56
CA TRP A 137 -9.74 11.91 9.32
C TRP A 137 -10.15 13.38 9.27
N GLN A 138 -11.14 13.76 8.45
CA GLN A 138 -11.56 15.14 8.22
C GLN A 138 -10.39 16.03 7.76
N LEU A 139 -9.52 15.48 6.93
CA LEU A 139 -8.35 16.15 6.38
C LEU A 139 -8.45 16.27 4.86
N PRO A 140 -8.06 17.43 4.28
CA PRO A 140 -7.98 17.56 2.83
C PRO A 140 -6.98 16.55 2.25
N PRO A 141 -7.27 15.89 1.11
CA PRO A 141 -6.33 14.97 0.46
C PRO A 141 -4.94 15.58 0.24
N ALA A 142 -4.87 16.87 -0.11
CA ALA A 142 -3.60 17.57 -0.34
C ALA A 142 -2.70 17.72 0.91
N GLU A 143 -3.24 17.50 2.12
CA GLU A 143 -2.48 17.52 3.38
C GLU A 143 -2.03 16.11 3.83
N LEU A 144 -2.41 15.09 3.08
CA LEU A 144 -2.05 13.68 3.30
C LEU A 144 -0.99 13.24 2.29
N ILE A 145 -0.38 12.09 2.52
CA ILE A 145 0.53 11.46 1.57
C ILE A 145 0.20 9.98 1.44
N PHE A 146 0.20 9.47 0.20
CA PHE A 146 0.08 8.03 -0.06
C PHE A 146 1.42 7.49 -0.53
N ILE A 147 1.94 6.49 0.16
CA ILE A 147 3.24 5.86 -0.11
C ILE A 147 2.99 4.45 -0.64
N GLY A 148 3.53 4.15 -1.80
CA GLY A 148 3.43 2.84 -2.43
C GLY A 148 4.59 2.59 -3.38
N ASP A 149 4.74 1.35 -3.83
CA ASP A 149 5.86 0.94 -4.68
C ASP A 149 5.48 0.72 -6.15
N PHE A 150 4.17 0.79 -6.47
CA PHE A 150 3.68 0.47 -7.79
C PHE A 150 2.94 1.63 -8.47
N HIS A 151 2.84 1.59 -9.80
CA HIS A 151 2.19 2.66 -10.56
C HIS A 151 0.70 2.87 -10.21
N PHE A 152 0.01 1.82 -9.74
CA PHE A 152 -1.37 1.97 -9.26
C PHE A 152 -1.47 2.88 -8.05
N ASP A 153 -0.48 2.85 -7.14
CA ASP A 153 -0.47 3.71 -5.97
C ASP A 153 -0.38 5.18 -6.37
N LEU A 154 0.55 5.49 -7.27
CA LEU A 154 0.75 6.84 -7.79
C LEU A 154 -0.45 7.34 -8.59
N ALA A 155 -1.08 6.47 -9.39
CA ALA A 155 -2.29 6.81 -10.13
C ALA A 155 -3.46 7.08 -9.17
N THR A 156 -3.62 6.26 -8.11
CA THR A 156 -4.64 6.44 -7.07
C THR A 156 -4.45 7.77 -6.33
N ALA A 157 -3.22 8.06 -5.89
CA ALA A 157 -2.89 9.32 -5.22
C ALA A 157 -3.24 10.52 -6.09
N ARG A 158 -2.81 10.52 -7.35
CA ARG A 158 -3.11 11.59 -8.32
C ARG A 158 -4.61 11.76 -8.53
N ALA A 159 -5.36 10.67 -8.68
CA ALA A 159 -6.81 10.71 -8.87
C ALA A 159 -7.54 11.23 -7.64
N ALA A 160 -7.00 11.01 -6.43
CA ALA A 160 -7.52 11.53 -5.17
C ALA A 160 -7.12 13.00 -4.89
N GLY A 161 -6.26 13.62 -5.70
CA GLY A 161 -5.67 14.93 -5.40
C GLY A 161 -4.74 14.90 -4.19
N MET A 162 -4.12 13.76 -3.94
CA MET A 162 -3.21 13.50 -2.81
C MET A 162 -1.78 13.38 -3.33
N PRO A 163 -0.77 13.95 -2.65
CA PRO A 163 0.63 13.68 -2.94
C PRO A 163 0.97 12.20 -2.92
N GLY A 164 1.57 11.71 -4.02
CA GLY A 164 2.02 10.32 -4.17
C GLY A 164 3.53 10.19 -3.97
N CYS A 165 3.94 9.28 -3.10
CA CYS A 165 5.34 8.97 -2.85
C CYS A 165 5.68 7.56 -3.33
N LEU A 166 6.65 7.46 -4.23
CA LEU A 166 7.18 6.16 -4.68
C LEU A 166 8.19 5.63 -3.65
N TYR A 167 7.87 4.48 -3.03
CA TYR A 167 8.86 3.71 -2.29
C TYR A 167 9.69 2.89 -3.27
N LEU A 168 10.98 3.21 -3.34
CA LEU A 168 11.88 2.64 -4.35
C LEU A 168 12.29 1.22 -4.04
N ASN A 169 12.30 0.41 -5.09
CA ASN A 169 12.97 -0.89 -5.14
C ASN A 169 13.77 -1.01 -6.45
N ASP A 170 14.47 -2.14 -6.64
CA ASP A 170 15.35 -2.35 -7.80
C ASP A 170 14.61 -2.41 -9.15
N GLN A 171 13.28 -2.57 -9.14
CA GLN A 171 12.49 -2.80 -10.36
C GLN A 171 11.62 -1.60 -10.76
N ASN A 172 11.30 -0.68 -9.84
CA ASN A 172 10.29 0.36 -10.04
C ASN A 172 10.83 1.76 -10.33
N GLY A 173 12.15 1.91 -10.50
CA GLY A 173 12.79 3.21 -10.75
C GLY A 173 12.24 3.98 -11.97
N HIS A 174 11.62 3.28 -12.93
CA HIS A 174 10.99 3.88 -14.10
C HIS A 174 9.66 4.63 -13.77
N TYR A 175 9.08 4.46 -12.58
CA TYR A 175 7.92 5.20 -12.11
C TYR A 175 8.25 6.55 -11.46
N ARG A 176 9.53 6.88 -11.23
CA ARG A 176 9.96 8.13 -10.55
C ARG A 176 9.30 9.39 -11.09
N THR A 177 9.12 9.47 -12.41
CA THR A 177 8.52 10.64 -13.08
C THR A 177 7.01 10.80 -12.84
N GLN A 178 6.37 9.79 -12.26
CA GLN A 178 4.94 9.79 -11.94
C GLN A 178 4.66 10.17 -10.48
N ALA A 179 5.70 10.21 -9.64
CA ALA A 179 5.60 10.48 -8.21
C ALA A 179 5.89 11.95 -7.89
N ASP A 180 5.22 12.49 -6.89
CA ASP A 180 5.52 13.81 -6.33
C ASP A 180 6.76 13.74 -5.43
N PHE A 181 6.94 12.61 -4.74
CA PHE A 181 8.08 12.31 -3.88
C PHE A 181 8.63 10.92 -4.18
N VAL A 182 9.91 10.74 -3.85
CA VAL A 182 10.59 9.46 -4.00
C VAL A 182 11.31 9.14 -2.69
N LEU A 183 11.08 7.96 -2.14
CA LEU A 183 11.63 7.50 -0.88
C LEU A 183 12.43 6.21 -1.11
N ALA A 184 13.73 6.22 -0.77
CA ALA A 184 14.56 5.03 -0.87
C ALA A 184 14.50 4.17 0.41
N HIS A 185 14.39 4.83 1.58
CA HIS A 185 14.34 4.15 2.88
C HIS A 185 13.40 4.86 3.85
N PHE A 186 12.65 4.10 4.64
CA PHE A 186 11.79 4.67 5.69
C PHE A 186 12.54 5.46 6.76
N ALA A 187 13.85 5.18 6.95
CA ALA A 187 14.69 5.98 7.83
C ALA A 187 14.76 7.46 7.40
N ASP A 188 14.75 7.75 6.10
CA ASP A 188 14.78 9.12 5.59
C ASP A 188 13.48 9.85 5.93
N LEU A 189 12.33 9.21 5.73
CA LEU A 189 11.03 9.78 6.09
C LEU A 189 10.91 9.98 7.61
N ARG A 190 11.43 9.02 8.40
CA ARG A 190 11.49 9.13 9.85
C ARG A 190 12.27 10.35 10.29
N LEU A 191 13.42 10.63 9.67
CA LEU A 191 14.21 11.82 9.94
C LEU A 191 13.45 13.12 9.63
N CYS A 192 12.72 13.17 8.51
CA CYS A 192 11.88 14.31 8.16
C CYS A 192 10.84 14.63 9.26
N TYR A 193 10.14 13.61 9.77
CA TYR A 193 9.17 13.79 10.84
C TYR A 193 9.82 14.14 12.20
N GLN A 194 11.02 13.62 12.50
CA GLN A 194 11.75 13.99 13.70
C GLN A 194 12.19 15.46 13.71
N GLN A 195 12.66 15.98 12.56
CA GLN A 195 13.10 17.37 12.42
C GLN A 195 11.94 18.36 12.59
N ARG A 196 10.72 17.98 12.21
CA ARG A 196 9.51 18.81 12.42
C ARG A 196 9.31 19.18 13.89
N LEU A 197 9.61 18.29 14.82
CA LEU A 197 9.49 18.57 16.26
C LEU A 197 10.42 19.68 16.75
N HIS A 198 11.59 19.84 16.13
CA HIS A 198 12.56 20.86 16.53
C HIS A 198 12.24 22.27 15.98
N LEU A 199 11.28 22.37 15.03
CA LEU A 199 10.87 23.66 14.45
C LEU A 199 9.61 24.26 15.11
N VAL A 200 8.93 23.50 15.96
CA VAL A 200 7.65 23.90 16.61
C VAL A 200 7.83 24.15 18.12
N GLY A 201 9.01 23.92 18.68
CA GLY A 201 9.40 24.24 20.06
C GLY A 201 10.30 25.49 20.12
#